data_afbdb12b39a1612ccce990e61e1ec48f
#
_entry.id   afbdb12b39a1612ccce990e61e1ec48f
#
_cell.length_a   1.000
_cell.length_b   1.000
_cell.length_c   1.000
_cell.angle_alpha   90.00
_cell.angle_beta   90.00
_cell.angle_gamma   90.00
#
_symmetry.space_group_name_H-M   'P 1'
#
loop_
_entity.id
_entity.type
_entity.pdbx_description
1 polymer ?
#
loop_
_entity_poly.entity_id
_entity_poly.type
_entity_poly.pdbx_seq_one_letter_code
_entity_poly.pdbx_strand_id
1 'polypeptide(L)'
;MNEMNPVLLVATLTQQVVELEKKLEADGEDAEIKAALSEHLLKRGNLLMQMGDKDGAQKDMQRYLQLNPEKIGELSGEFKAEGREHCR
;
A
#
# COMPACT_ATOMS: atom_id res chain seq x y z
N MET A 1 -19.86 -18.93 4.93
CA MET A 1 -19.77 -18.58 4.73
C MET A 1 -19.16 -17.66 4.74
N ASN A 2 -18.98 -17.35 4.81
CA ASN A 2 -18.46 -16.50 4.80
C ASN A 2 -17.33 -16.37 4.47
N GLU A 3 -16.77 -17.06 4.08
CA GLU A 3 -15.54 -16.80 3.80
C GLU A 3 -15.41 -15.93 2.72
N MET A 4 -14.68 -14.84 2.85
CA MET A 4 -14.40 -13.94 1.81
C MET A 4 -13.34 -14.53 0.96
N ASN A 5 -13.65 -14.66 -0.32
CA ASN A 5 -12.67 -15.13 -1.29
C ASN A 5 -11.62 -14.02 -1.49
N PRO A 6 -10.34 -14.32 -1.28
CA PRO A 6 -9.32 -13.28 -1.44
C PRO A 6 -9.32 -12.64 -2.82
N VAL A 7 -9.65 -13.40 -3.85
CA VAL A 7 -9.71 -12.83 -5.19
C VAL A 7 -10.80 -11.77 -5.28
N LEU A 8 -11.94 -12.04 -4.66
CA LEU A 8 -13.02 -11.05 -4.65
C LEU A 8 -12.65 -9.82 -3.85
N LEU A 9 -11.96 -10.02 -2.73
CA LEU A 9 -11.51 -8.89 -1.94
C LEU A 9 -10.54 -8.03 -2.73
N VAL A 10 -9.60 -8.66 -3.44
CA VAL A 10 -8.67 -7.90 -4.26
C VAL A 10 -9.40 -7.15 -5.34
N ALA A 11 -10.40 -7.76 -5.97
CA ALA A 11 -11.16 -7.09 -7.00
C ALA A 11 -11.88 -5.86 -6.45
N THR A 12 -12.49 -6.01 -5.28
CA THR A 12 -13.19 -4.90 -4.65
C THR A 12 -12.22 -3.78 -4.31
N LEU A 13 -11.08 -4.14 -3.72
CA LEU A 13 -10.07 -3.13 -3.37
C LEU A 13 -9.53 -2.46 -4.62
N THR A 14 -9.36 -3.22 -5.69
CA THR A 14 -8.87 -2.65 -6.94
C THR A 14 -9.83 -1.57 -7.46
N GLN A 15 -11.13 -1.86 -7.42
CA GLN A 15 -12.09 -0.85 -7.86
C GLN A 15 -12.00 0.40 -7.00
N GLN A 16 -11.90 0.21 -5.69
CA GLN A 16 -11.82 1.35 -4.79
C GLN A 16 -10.53 2.13 -5.02
N VAL A 17 -9.43 1.43 -5.26
CA VAL A 17 -8.17 2.11 -5.55
C VAL A 17 -8.29 2.93 -6.82
N VAL A 18 -8.87 2.37 -7.87
CA VAL A 18 -9.02 3.10 -9.13
C VAL A 18 -9.86 4.35 -8.94
N GLU A 19 -10.96 4.23 -8.21
CA GLU A 19 -11.82 5.38 -7.98
C GLU A 19 -11.10 6.46 -7.17
N LEU A 20 -10.37 6.04 -6.15
CA LEU A 20 -9.64 7.00 -5.33
C LEU A 20 -8.52 7.65 -6.11
N GLU A 21 -7.84 6.89 -6.98
CA GLU A 21 -6.82 7.48 -7.82
C GLU A 21 -7.40 8.55 -8.73
N LYS A 22 -8.59 8.30 -9.28
CA LYS A 22 -9.23 9.29 -10.12
C LYS A 22 -9.58 10.54 -9.33
N LYS A 23 -10.10 10.36 -8.13
CA LYS A 23 -10.43 11.50 -7.27
C LYS A 23 -9.18 12.28 -6.92
N LEU A 24 -8.09 11.57 -6.67
CA LEU A 24 -6.85 12.23 -6.33
C LEU A 24 -6.29 13.01 -7.52
N GLU A 25 -6.48 12.50 -8.73
CA GLU A 25 -6.07 13.26 -9.91
C GLU A 25 -6.81 14.59 -9.99
N ALA A 26 -8.09 14.57 -9.62
CA ALA A 26 -8.88 15.79 -9.66
C ALA A 26 -8.51 16.73 -8.52
N ASP A 27 -8.11 16.18 -7.38
CA ASP A 27 -7.77 17.00 -6.21
C ASP A 27 -6.59 16.35 -5.51
N GLY A 28 -5.40 16.61 -6.01
CA GLY A 28 -4.19 15.97 -5.51
C GLY A 28 -3.77 16.38 -4.12
N GLU A 29 -4.46 17.41 -3.58
CA GLU A 29 -4.11 17.90 -2.25
C GLU A 29 -5.00 17.35 -1.16
N ASP A 30 -5.99 16.53 -1.51
CA ASP A 30 -6.96 16.05 -0.52
C ASP A 30 -6.34 14.98 0.36
N ALA A 31 -6.07 15.33 1.61
CA ALA A 31 -5.43 14.41 2.55
C ALA A 31 -6.32 13.20 2.85
N GLU A 32 -7.64 13.40 2.87
CA GLU A 32 -8.54 12.28 3.15
C GLU A 32 -8.50 11.27 2.02
N ILE A 33 -8.46 11.74 0.78
CA ILE A 33 -8.38 10.82 -0.35
C ILE A 33 -7.06 10.07 -0.29
N LYS A 34 -5.97 10.77 0.00
CA LYS A 34 -4.67 10.11 0.12
C LYS A 34 -4.67 9.04 1.22
N ALA A 35 -5.27 9.38 2.35
CA ALA A 35 -5.31 8.44 3.46
C ALA A 35 -6.13 7.21 3.11
N ALA A 36 -7.29 7.40 2.49
CA ALA A 36 -8.14 6.28 2.10
C ALA A 36 -7.43 5.41 1.06
N LEU A 37 -6.82 6.04 0.07
CA LEU A 37 -6.12 5.30 -0.96
C LEU A 37 -4.96 4.51 -0.36
N SER A 38 -4.22 5.12 0.55
CA SER A 38 -3.09 4.45 1.19
C SER A 38 -3.57 3.21 1.94
N GLU A 39 -4.66 3.35 2.66
CA GLU A 39 -5.18 2.23 3.43
C GLU A 39 -5.59 1.09 2.52
N HIS A 40 -6.25 1.40 1.42
CA HIS A 40 -6.68 0.37 0.48
C HIS A 40 -5.47 -0.29 -0.19
N LEU A 41 -4.43 0.49 -0.49
CA LEU A 41 -3.23 -0.07 -1.06
C LEU A 41 -2.56 -1.05 -0.11
N LEU A 42 -2.50 -0.71 1.17
CA LEU A 42 -1.92 -1.62 2.16
C LEU A 42 -2.73 -2.90 2.26
N LYS A 43 -4.04 -2.80 2.29
CA LYS A 43 -4.88 -3.98 2.38
C LYS A 43 -4.71 -4.87 1.15
N ARG A 44 -4.73 -4.26 -0.04
CA ARG A 44 -4.57 -5.03 -1.25
C ARG A 44 -3.18 -5.66 -1.32
N GLY A 45 -2.16 -4.91 -0.94
CA GLY A 45 -0.81 -5.44 -0.93
C GLY A 45 -0.66 -6.65 -0.03
N ASN A 46 -1.26 -6.57 1.17
CA ASN A 46 -1.22 -7.70 2.08
C ASN A 46 -1.90 -8.92 1.50
N LEU A 47 -3.06 -8.73 0.88
CA LEU A 47 -3.77 -9.84 0.27
C LEU A 47 -2.97 -10.44 -0.88
N LEU A 48 -2.39 -9.59 -1.71
CA LEU A 48 -1.59 -10.08 -2.82
C LEU A 48 -0.39 -10.87 -2.32
N MET A 49 0.22 -10.42 -1.24
CA MET A 49 1.34 -11.16 -0.66
C MET A 49 0.90 -12.52 -0.17
N GLN A 50 -0.26 -12.59 0.48
CA GLN A 50 -0.79 -13.85 0.96
C GLN A 50 -1.10 -14.81 -0.20
N MET A 51 -1.48 -14.25 -1.33
CA MET A 51 -1.78 -15.05 -2.51
C MET A 51 -0.54 -15.42 -3.30
N GLY A 52 0.62 -14.92 -2.91
CA GLY A 52 1.85 -15.23 -3.61
C GLY A 52 2.21 -14.26 -4.71
N ASP A 53 1.42 -13.20 -4.88
CA ASP A 53 1.68 -12.20 -5.91
C ASP A 53 2.58 -11.11 -5.33
N LYS A 54 3.85 -11.39 -5.27
CA LYS A 54 4.80 -10.46 -4.69
C LYS A 54 4.98 -9.22 -5.54
N ASP A 55 4.92 -9.37 -6.86
CA ASP A 55 5.09 -8.22 -7.75
C ASP A 55 3.96 -7.22 -7.54
N GLY A 56 2.72 -7.71 -7.48
CA GLY A 56 1.59 -6.82 -7.25
C GLY A 56 1.67 -6.16 -5.90
N ALA A 57 2.05 -6.92 -4.88
CA ALA A 57 2.18 -6.36 -3.55
C ALA A 57 3.25 -5.29 -3.51
N GLN A 58 4.35 -5.50 -4.20
CA GLN A 58 5.42 -4.53 -4.22
C GLN A 58 4.99 -3.24 -4.92
N LYS A 59 4.23 -3.37 -6.00
CA LYS A 59 3.72 -2.18 -6.68
C LYS A 59 2.80 -1.37 -5.78
N ASP A 60 1.94 -2.06 -5.03
CA ASP A 60 1.06 -1.36 -4.10
C ASP A 60 1.86 -0.66 -3.02
N MET A 61 2.89 -1.31 -2.50
CA MET A 61 3.72 -0.69 -1.49
C MET A 61 4.46 0.52 -2.05
N GLN A 62 4.96 0.44 -3.26
CA GLN A 62 5.62 1.57 -3.88
C GLN A 62 4.67 2.75 -4.03
N ARG A 63 3.44 2.47 -4.46
CA ARG A 63 2.46 3.55 -4.59
C ARG A 63 2.13 4.14 -3.22
N TYR A 64 1.99 3.27 -2.21
CA TYR A 64 1.73 3.72 -0.85
C TYR A 64 2.83 4.69 -0.40
N LEU A 65 4.08 4.37 -0.67
CA LEU A 65 5.19 5.21 -0.27
C LEU A 65 5.23 6.52 -1.05
N GLN A 66 4.80 6.49 -2.31
CA GLN A 66 4.72 7.73 -3.08
C GLN A 66 3.71 8.70 -2.45
N LEU A 67 2.61 8.14 -1.93
CA LEU A 67 1.59 8.95 -1.29
C LEU A 67 2.01 9.39 0.11
N ASN A 68 2.89 8.63 0.73
CA ASN A 68 3.31 8.89 2.11
C ASN A 68 4.82 8.90 2.20
N PRO A 69 5.47 9.93 1.64
CA PRO A 69 6.94 9.94 1.61
C PRO A 69 7.58 9.90 3.00
N GLU A 70 6.86 10.36 4.00
CA GLU A 70 7.40 10.31 5.35
C GLU A 70 7.59 8.88 5.83
N LYS A 71 6.80 7.93 5.27
CA LYS A 71 6.94 6.54 5.66
C LYS A 71 8.21 5.89 5.12
N ILE A 72 8.74 6.44 4.04
CA ILE A 72 9.98 5.93 3.50
C ILE A 72 11.09 6.07 4.53
N GLY A 73 11.14 7.21 5.19
CA GLY A 73 12.13 7.41 6.22
C GLY A 73 12.00 6.45 7.39
N GLU A 74 10.76 6.17 7.79
CA GLU A 74 10.54 5.26 8.89
C GLU A 74 11.02 3.85 8.57
N LEU A 75 10.67 3.37 7.38
CA LEU A 75 11.09 2.04 6.98
C LEU A 75 12.59 1.96 6.81
N SER A 76 13.17 2.96 6.18
CA SER A 76 14.61 2.98 5.98
C SER A 76 15.33 3.06 7.31
N GLY A 77 14.77 3.81 8.23
CA GLY A 77 15.37 3.93 9.54
C GLY A 77 15.47 2.61 10.27
N GLU A 78 14.42 1.81 10.17
CA GLU A 78 14.43 0.51 10.82
C GLU A 78 15.48 -0.39 10.21
N PHE A 79 15.53 -0.44 8.90
CA PHE A 79 16.54 -1.25 8.25
C PHE A 79 17.93 -0.79 8.54
N LYS A 80 18.13 0.51 8.54
CA LYS A 80 19.44 1.05 8.81
C LYS A 80 19.89 0.74 10.23
N ALA A 81 18.96 0.80 11.16
CA ALA A 81 19.31 0.50 12.54
C ALA A 81 19.85 -0.92 12.65
N GLU A 82 19.16 -1.86 12.02
CA GLU A 82 19.64 -3.22 12.06
C GLU A 82 20.98 -3.37 11.37
N GLY A 83 21.11 -2.75 10.23
CA GLY A 83 22.35 -2.82 9.48
C GLY A 83 23.50 -2.20 10.25
N ARG A 84 23.22 -1.07 10.89
CA ARG A 84 24.29 -0.42 11.63
C ARG A 84 24.79 -1.26 12.76
N GLU A 85 23.91 -1.96 13.42
CA GLU A 85 24.34 -2.81 14.50
C GLU A 85 25.32 -3.86 14.00
N HIS A 86 25.02 -4.41 12.86
CA HIS A 86 25.94 -5.39 12.29
C HIS A 86 27.24 -4.74 11.84
N CYS A 87 27.16 -3.56 11.34
CA CYS A 87 28.34 -2.90 10.84
C CYS A 87 29.27 -2.45 11.92
N ARG A 88 28.75 -2.36 13.11
CA ARG A 88 29.65 -1.96 14.19
C ARG A 88 30.51 -3.08 14.59
#